data_f653a395b9d96dd986675b11a22e4cf6
#
_entry.id   f653a395b9d96dd986675b11a22e4cf6
#
_cell.length_a   1.000
_cell.length_b   1.000
_cell.length_c   1.000
_cell.angle_alpha   90.00
_cell.angle_beta   90.00
_cell.angle_gamma   90.00
#
_symmetry.space_group_name_H-M   'P 1'
#
loop_
_entity.id
_entity.type
_entity.pdbx_description
1 polymer ?
#
loop_
_entity_poly.entity_id
_entity_poly.type
_entity_poly.pdbx_seq_one_letter_code
_entity_poly.pdbx_strand_id
1 'polypeptide(L)'
;RIVKNSSTSSDFPAEVFTEPKNLTQLFPASSRKNVSDKATGKIVVYNAFSSQPQGLVATTRFVTPDGKIFRLDSSITVPGAEIKDGKIIPASIEAAITADKAGSTYNLGPIEKLTIPGFKGSAKYEKFYGSLVKTSGGFIGERAFPTDKDITSAKIKLTETLSSSLNSDLALGNPKGFKIIDGASEIKIVRISVNKATDSSGNFSVFGEAERKAIGFKEEDLRGLLLSQAQNDNPGTIFKSINLAYKDSKPDFAKGELGFTVVVDGILTQDFNVDDFKAKILSRSIEETRSFIKELKGLKDAKVSLWPTWLGELPSNPEKIKITID
;
A
#
# COMPACT_ATOMS: atom_id res chain seq x y z
N ARG A 1 0.07 -25.21 38.51
CA ARG A 1 0.86 -24.04 38.09
C ARG A 1 2.31 -24.46 38.04
N ILE A 2 2.83 -24.73 36.84
CA ILE A 2 4.24 -25.05 36.63
C ILE A 2 4.85 -23.84 35.92
N VAL A 3 5.66 -23.06 36.65
CA VAL A 3 6.53 -22.05 36.09
C VAL A 3 7.88 -22.71 35.86
N LYS A 4 8.18 -23.16 34.63
CA LYS A 4 9.53 -23.57 34.25
C LYS A 4 10.18 -22.42 33.47
N ASN A 5 11.26 -21.87 33.98
CA ASN A 5 12.20 -21.09 33.20
C ASN A 5 13.08 -22.06 32.39
N SER A 6 12.69 -22.38 31.17
CA SER A 6 13.58 -23.05 30.22
C SER A 6 13.84 -22.11 29.05
N SER A 7 15.07 -21.71 28.86
CA SER A 7 15.56 -21.02 27.67
C SER A 7 15.95 -22.06 26.62
N THR A 8 14.99 -22.55 25.87
CA THR A 8 15.23 -23.30 24.62
C THR A 8 14.92 -22.40 23.46
N SER A 9 15.89 -22.15 22.58
CA SER A 9 15.64 -21.54 21.28
C SER A 9 15.05 -22.60 20.36
N SER A 10 13.90 -22.35 19.79
CA SER A 10 13.29 -23.22 18.79
C SER A 10 12.73 -22.35 17.69
N ASP A 11 13.02 -22.71 16.45
CA ASP A 11 12.60 -21.97 15.26
C ASP A 11 11.26 -22.50 14.77
N PHE A 12 10.39 -21.59 14.31
CA PHE A 12 9.12 -21.92 13.66
C PHE A 12 8.83 -20.88 12.57
N PRO A 13 7.94 -21.16 11.59
CA PRO A 13 7.72 -20.32 10.43
C PRO A 13 7.23 -18.92 10.79
N ALA A 14 7.79 -17.91 10.12
CA ALA A 14 7.34 -16.53 10.15
C ALA A 14 7.27 -15.97 8.72
N GLU A 15 6.44 -14.95 8.52
CA GLU A 15 6.28 -14.28 7.22
C GLU A 15 6.50 -12.78 7.36
N VAL A 16 7.11 -12.18 6.32
CA VAL A 16 7.28 -10.72 6.20
C VAL A 16 6.16 -10.16 5.37
N PHE A 17 5.44 -9.21 5.93
CA PHE A 17 4.39 -8.44 5.27
C PHE A 17 4.92 -7.06 4.94
N THR A 18 4.70 -6.61 3.70
CA THR A 18 5.06 -5.26 3.27
C THR A 18 3.80 -4.57 2.76
N GLU A 19 3.51 -3.40 3.30
CA GLU A 19 2.35 -2.60 2.97
C GLU A 19 2.79 -1.21 2.53
N PRO A 20 2.72 -0.91 1.23
CA PRO A 20 3.03 0.41 0.72
C PRO A 20 1.84 1.36 0.90
N LYS A 21 2.13 2.64 1.15
CA LYS A 21 1.14 3.72 1.17
C LYS A 21 1.72 4.97 0.55
N ASN A 22 0.91 5.67 -0.24
CA ASN A 22 1.25 6.96 -0.78
C ASN A 22 0.15 7.98 -0.49
N LEU A 23 0.54 9.24 -0.42
CA LEU A 23 -0.36 10.37 -0.16
C LEU A 23 0.16 11.61 -0.86
N THR A 24 -0.75 12.36 -1.49
CA THR A 24 -0.50 13.73 -1.92
C THR A 24 -1.36 14.66 -1.08
N GLN A 25 -0.73 15.67 -0.49
CA GLN A 25 -1.43 16.67 0.33
C GLN A 25 -1.08 18.07 -0.11
N LEU A 26 -2.06 18.97 -0.06
CA LEU A 26 -1.91 20.38 -0.35
C LEU A 26 -1.62 21.16 0.94
N PHE A 27 -0.70 22.13 0.83
CA PHE A 27 -0.30 23.00 1.93
C PHE A 27 -0.27 24.46 1.49
N PRO A 28 -0.70 25.41 2.32
CA PRO A 28 -0.66 26.81 1.97
C PRO A 28 0.79 27.32 1.90
N ALA A 29 1.07 28.13 0.89
CA ALA A 29 2.32 28.85 0.77
C ALA A 29 2.21 30.21 1.48
N SER A 30 3.18 30.53 2.36
CA SER A 30 3.12 31.74 3.18
C SER A 30 3.74 32.98 2.53
N SER A 31 4.52 32.81 1.48
CA SER A 31 5.17 33.92 0.76
C SER A 31 4.53 34.22 -0.59
N ARG A 32 4.86 35.38 -1.18
CA ARG A 32 4.46 35.77 -2.52
C ARG A 32 5.66 36.27 -3.28
N LYS A 33 5.67 36.09 -4.61
CA LYS A 33 6.66 36.68 -5.51
C LYS A 33 6.01 37.11 -6.80
N ASN A 34 6.56 38.15 -7.38
CA ASN A 34 6.20 38.59 -8.73
C ASN A 34 6.71 37.56 -9.75
N VAL A 35 5.82 37.10 -10.59
CA VAL A 35 6.11 36.21 -11.70
C VAL A 35 5.65 36.79 -13.02
N SER A 36 6.34 36.37 -14.08
CA SER A 36 6.08 36.85 -15.46
C SER A 36 6.17 35.60 -16.37
N ASP A 37 5.05 34.85 -16.43
CA ASP A 37 4.97 33.60 -17.14
C ASP A 37 4.39 33.82 -18.55
N LYS A 38 4.98 33.13 -19.54
CA LYS A 38 4.48 33.10 -20.90
C LYS A 38 3.49 31.96 -21.07
N ALA A 39 2.43 32.23 -21.86
CA ALA A 39 1.50 31.17 -22.25
C ALA A 39 2.18 30.17 -23.19
N THR A 40 1.91 28.89 -23.01
CA THR A 40 2.35 27.81 -23.87
C THR A 40 1.16 27.03 -24.42
N GLY A 41 1.36 26.34 -25.53
CA GLY A 41 0.31 25.51 -26.11
C GLY A 41 0.77 24.80 -27.36
N LYS A 42 -0.21 24.32 -28.14
CA LYS A 42 0.01 23.60 -29.38
C LYS A 42 -0.66 24.32 -30.54
N ILE A 43 0.03 24.32 -31.70
CA ILE A 43 -0.45 24.83 -32.96
C ILE A 43 -0.42 23.71 -34.00
N VAL A 44 -1.40 23.67 -34.87
CA VAL A 44 -1.37 22.85 -36.09
C VAL A 44 -0.96 23.75 -37.24
N VAL A 45 0.15 23.46 -37.90
CA VAL A 45 0.70 24.23 -39.01
C VAL A 45 0.36 23.54 -40.32
N TYR A 46 -0.25 24.30 -41.24
CA TYR A 46 -0.75 23.80 -42.51
C TYR A 46 0.12 24.29 -43.68
N ASN A 47 0.31 23.39 -44.66
CA ASN A 47 0.83 23.70 -45.98
C ASN A 47 -0.30 23.49 -47.02
N ALA A 48 -0.84 24.59 -47.51
CA ALA A 48 -1.79 24.61 -48.62
C ALA A 48 -1.16 25.20 -49.91
N PHE A 49 0.19 25.23 -50.00
CA PHE A 49 0.93 25.86 -51.06
C PHE A 49 1.37 24.88 -52.13
N SER A 50 2.07 23.85 -51.79
CA SER A 50 2.66 22.88 -52.73
C SER A 50 2.90 21.52 -52.14
N SER A 51 3.18 20.55 -52.98
CA SER A 51 3.58 19.17 -52.59
C SER A 51 4.99 19.09 -52.00
N GLN A 52 5.74 20.21 -51.97
CA GLN A 52 7.07 20.23 -51.35
C GLN A 52 6.95 20.53 -49.86
N PRO A 53 7.67 19.77 -49.01
CA PRO A 53 7.72 20.06 -47.59
C PRO A 53 8.40 21.39 -47.31
N GLN A 54 8.01 22.04 -46.21
CA GLN A 54 8.55 23.32 -45.79
C GLN A 54 9.14 23.24 -44.38
N GLY A 55 10.45 23.50 -44.29
CA GLY A 55 11.11 23.68 -42.98
C GLY A 55 10.74 25.02 -42.36
N LEU A 56 10.40 25.01 -41.08
CA LEU A 56 10.26 26.19 -40.22
C LEU A 56 11.22 26.04 -39.06
N VAL A 57 12.07 27.04 -38.87
CA VAL A 57 13.08 27.02 -37.80
C VAL A 57 12.43 27.29 -36.44
N ALA A 58 13.09 26.86 -35.36
CA ALA A 58 12.73 27.31 -34.03
C ALA A 58 12.62 28.84 -33.96
N THR A 59 11.74 29.33 -33.09
CA THR A 59 11.39 30.74 -32.96
C THR A 59 10.64 31.39 -34.16
N THR A 60 10.25 30.60 -35.20
CA THR A 60 9.32 31.06 -36.21
C THR A 60 8.08 31.66 -35.57
N ARG A 61 7.71 32.86 -36.01
CA ARG A 61 6.59 33.63 -35.45
C ARG A 61 5.28 33.26 -36.12
N PHE A 62 4.26 33.07 -35.29
CA PHE A 62 2.85 32.97 -35.68
C PHE A 62 2.12 34.16 -35.05
N VAL A 63 1.34 34.87 -35.87
CA VAL A 63 0.63 36.07 -35.41
C VAL A 63 -0.87 35.85 -35.52
N THR A 64 -1.55 36.08 -34.41
CA THR A 64 -3.01 36.07 -34.36
C THR A 64 -3.62 37.26 -35.09
N PRO A 65 -4.95 37.22 -35.44
CA PRO A 65 -5.61 38.36 -36.07
C PRO A 65 -5.55 39.66 -35.25
N ASP A 66 -5.49 39.57 -33.93
CA ASP A 66 -5.36 40.69 -32.99
C ASP A 66 -3.90 41.07 -32.66
N GLY A 67 -2.94 40.53 -33.41
CA GLY A 67 -1.53 40.92 -33.36
C GLY A 67 -0.68 40.27 -32.26
N LYS A 68 -1.20 39.26 -31.52
CA LYS A 68 -0.39 38.52 -30.54
C LYS A 68 0.56 37.57 -31.25
N ILE A 69 1.79 37.48 -30.74
CA ILE A 69 2.85 36.66 -31.33
C ILE A 69 3.13 35.44 -30.49
N PHE A 70 3.19 34.28 -31.13
CA PHE A 70 3.68 33.02 -30.60
C PHE A 70 4.89 32.56 -31.42
N ARG A 71 5.79 31.80 -30.78
CA ARG A 71 6.99 31.24 -31.43
C ARG A 71 7.02 29.74 -31.34
N LEU A 72 7.50 29.08 -32.39
CA LEU A 72 7.82 27.66 -32.34
C LEU A 72 8.90 27.39 -31.29
N ASP A 73 8.69 26.38 -30.47
CA ASP A 73 9.66 25.94 -29.47
C ASP A 73 10.83 25.15 -30.09
N SER A 74 10.57 24.47 -31.20
CA SER A 74 11.57 23.69 -31.96
C SER A 74 11.35 23.81 -33.46
N SER A 75 12.38 23.51 -34.25
CA SER A 75 12.26 23.40 -35.71
C SER A 75 11.35 22.24 -36.11
N ILE A 76 10.53 22.49 -37.15
CA ILE A 76 9.62 21.49 -37.72
C ILE A 76 9.73 21.45 -39.23
N THR A 77 9.31 20.34 -39.84
CA THR A 77 9.11 20.26 -41.28
C THR A 77 7.63 20.00 -41.54
N VAL A 78 6.94 21.02 -42.13
CA VAL A 78 5.54 20.84 -42.53
C VAL A 78 5.50 20.02 -43.79
N PRO A 79 4.76 18.89 -43.82
CA PRO A 79 4.68 18.02 -45.03
C PRO A 79 4.14 18.76 -46.24
N GLY A 80 4.45 18.25 -47.42
CA GLY A 80 3.87 18.77 -48.67
C GLY A 80 2.38 18.45 -48.76
N ALA A 81 1.59 19.36 -49.32
CA ALA A 81 0.18 19.17 -49.60
C ALA A 81 -0.03 18.06 -50.62
N GLU A 82 -1.13 17.36 -50.54
CA GLU A 82 -1.57 16.41 -51.56
C GLU A 82 -2.30 17.17 -52.69
N ILE A 83 -2.09 16.74 -53.94
CA ILE A 83 -2.86 17.24 -55.08
C ILE A 83 -3.75 16.09 -55.57
N LYS A 84 -5.05 16.22 -55.39
CA LYS A 84 -6.03 15.21 -55.76
C LYS A 84 -7.14 15.84 -56.60
N ASP A 85 -7.39 15.28 -57.75
CA ASP A 85 -8.38 15.82 -58.72
C ASP A 85 -8.22 17.33 -59.00
N GLY A 86 -6.98 17.81 -59.14
CA GLY A 86 -6.66 19.18 -59.38
C GLY A 86 -6.88 20.14 -58.19
N LYS A 87 -7.25 19.58 -56.99
CA LYS A 87 -7.44 20.34 -55.73
C LYS A 87 -6.29 20.07 -54.79
N ILE A 88 -5.87 21.17 -54.13
CA ILE A 88 -4.85 21.09 -53.07
C ILE A 88 -5.53 20.69 -51.74
N ILE A 89 -5.09 19.57 -51.17
CA ILE A 89 -5.48 19.12 -49.86
C ILE A 89 -4.31 19.48 -48.92
N PRO A 90 -4.52 20.42 -47.95
CA PRO A 90 -3.44 20.85 -47.09
C PRO A 90 -2.91 19.72 -46.24
N ALA A 91 -1.59 19.57 -46.17
CA ALA A 91 -0.96 18.74 -45.14
C ALA A 91 -0.68 19.57 -43.88
N SER A 92 -0.57 18.90 -42.75
CA SER A 92 -0.33 19.59 -41.48
C SER A 92 0.57 18.85 -40.54
N ILE A 93 1.09 19.56 -39.53
CA ILE A 93 1.86 19.03 -38.42
C ILE A 93 1.54 19.80 -37.14
N GLU A 94 1.45 19.09 -36.03
CA GLU A 94 1.31 19.71 -34.69
C GLU A 94 2.68 20.08 -34.15
N ALA A 95 2.76 21.28 -33.52
CA ALA A 95 3.98 21.78 -32.90
C ALA A 95 3.69 22.52 -31.60
N ALA A 96 4.67 22.54 -30.68
CA ALA A 96 4.63 23.31 -29.45
C ALA A 96 5.00 24.79 -29.75
N ILE A 97 4.29 25.71 -29.08
CA ILE A 97 4.51 27.15 -29.18
C ILE A 97 4.51 27.81 -27.81
N THR A 98 5.29 28.90 -27.70
CA THR A 98 5.36 29.76 -26.53
C THR A 98 5.05 31.23 -26.97
N ALA A 99 4.28 31.92 -26.14
CA ALA A 99 3.96 33.32 -26.36
C ALA A 99 5.25 34.22 -26.37
N ASP A 100 5.26 35.24 -27.18
CA ASP A 100 6.39 36.19 -27.24
C ASP A 100 6.52 36.99 -25.94
N LYS A 101 5.39 37.36 -25.34
CA LYS A 101 5.31 38.11 -24.08
C LYS A 101 4.57 37.32 -23.03
N ALA A 102 4.87 37.59 -21.77
CA ALA A 102 4.14 37.03 -20.63
C ALA A 102 2.75 37.70 -20.48
N GLY A 103 1.88 37.05 -19.69
CA GLY A 103 0.60 37.61 -19.30
C GLY A 103 -0.61 36.79 -19.73
N SER A 104 -1.70 36.95 -18.97
CA SER A 104 -2.94 36.20 -19.15
C SER A 104 -3.65 36.52 -20.48
N THR A 105 -3.36 37.64 -21.09
CA THR A 105 -3.88 38.04 -22.42
C THR A 105 -3.44 37.10 -23.55
N TYR A 106 -2.42 36.31 -23.31
CA TYR A 106 -1.93 35.24 -24.21
C TYR A 106 -2.52 33.87 -23.92
N ASN A 107 -3.39 33.73 -22.93
CA ASN A 107 -4.18 32.50 -22.71
C ASN A 107 -5.40 32.51 -23.63
N LEU A 108 -5.26 31.92 -24.79
CA LEU A 108 -6.24 31.98 -25.86
C LEU A 108 -6.95 30.65 -26.07
N GLY A 109 -8.19 30.71 -26.49
CA GLY A 109 -8.95 29.58 -27.01
C GLY A 109 -8.61 29.29 -28.48
N PRO A 110 -9.46 28.53 -29.19
CA PRO A 110 -9.24 28.16 -30.57
C PRO A 110 -9.19 29.40 -31.49
N ILE A 111 -8.19 29.46 -32.38
CA ILE A 111 -8.06 30.45 -33.47
C ILE A 111 -7.76 29.69 -34.75
N GLU A 112 -8.59 29.85 -35.76
CA GLU A 112 -8.50 29.10 -37.02
C GLU A 112 -7.28 29.46 -37.84
N LYS A 113 -6.87 30.75 -37.87
CA LYS A 113 -5.78 31.19 -38.73
C LYS A 113 -4.83 32.14 -38.02
N LEU A 114 -3.58 31.72 -37.88
CA LEU A 114 -2.45 32.57 -37.51
C LEU A 114 -1.53 32.70 -38.71
N THR A 115 -1.06 33.90 -39.01
CA THR A 115 -0.16 34.15 -40.13
C THR A 115 1.31 33.94 -39.76
N ILE A 116 2.15 33.66 -40.74
CA ILE A 116 3.61 33.55 -40.60
C ILE A 116 4.26 34.78 -41.25
N PRO A 117 4.64 35.80 -40.46
CA PRO A 117 5.19 37.06 -41.04
C PRO A 117 6.43 36.85 -41.90
N GLY A 118 7.21 35.79 -41.64
CA GLY A 118 8.39 35.47 -42.46
C GLY A 118 8.09 35.16 -43.91
N PHE A 119 6.83 34.90 -44.27
CA PHE A 119 6.39 34.67 -45.65
C PHE A 119 5.73 35.87 -46.29
N LYS A 120 5.61 37.01 -45.57
CA LYS A 120 4.98 38.24 -46.09
C LYS A 120 5.67 38.67 -47.37
N GLY A 121 4.89 39.03 -48.40
CA GLY A 121 5.37 39.41 -49.73
C GLY A 121 5.69 38.21 -50.66
N SER A 122 5.48 36.97 -50.22
CA SER A 122 5.61 35.80 -51.06
C SER A 122 4.26 35.09 -51.28
N ALA A 123 4.15 34.25 -52.32
CA ALA A 123 2.97 33.44 -52.60
C ALA A 123 2.64 32.41 -51.47
N LYS A 124 3.58 32.18 -50.56
CA LYS A 124 3.42 31.30 -49.39
C LYS A 124 2.59 31.93 -48.28
N TYR A 125 2.52 33.26 -48.18
CA TYR A 125 1.96 33.98 -47.02
C TYR A 125 0.53 33.58 -46.68
N GLU A 126 -0.34 33.47 -47.68
CA GLU A 126 -1.74 33.06 -47.47
C GLU A 126 -1.95 31.56 -47.42
N LYS A 127 -0.96 30.76 -47.80
CA LYS A 127 -1.06 29.30 -47.96
C LYS A 127 -0.39 28.52 -46.84
N PHE A 128 0.52 29.13 -46.09
CA PHE A 128 1.08 28.59 -44.86
C PHE A 128 0.49 29.34 -43.67
N TYR A 129 -0.18 28.62 -42.80
CA TYR A 129 -0.83 29.21 -41.62
C TYR A 129 -0.84 28.25 -40.47
N GLY A 130 -1.04 28.78 -39.26
CA GLY A 130 -1.26 27.97 -38.06
C GLY A 130 -2.71 28.02 -37.61
N SER A 131 -3.21 26.94 -37.02
CA SER A 131 -4.46 26.91 -36.26
C SER A 131 -4.14 26.61 -34.80
N LEU A 132 -4.57 27.50 -33.91
CA LEU A 132 -4.34 27.38 -32.47
C LEU A 132 -5.49 26.59 -31.83
N VAL A 133 -5.16 25.58 -31.03
CA VAL A 133 -6.16 24.87 -30.25
C VAL A 133 -6.42 25.57 -28.93
N LYS A 134 -5.38 25.76 -28.12
CA LYS A 134 -5.44 26.44 -26.82
C LYS A 134 -4.04 26.79 -26.35
N THR A 135 -3.92 27.93 -25.69
CA THR A 135 -2.74 28.30 -24.89
C THR A 135 -3.13 28.59 -23.44
N SER A 136 -2.24 28.38 -22.52
CA SER A 136 -2.46 28.59 -21.09
C SER A 136 -1.16 28.83 -20.33
N GLY A 137 -1.25 29.21 -19.06
CA GLY A 137 -0.08 29.44 -18.20
C GLY A 137 0.48 30.85 -18.25
N GLY A 138 0.00 31.72 -19.17
CA GLY A 138 0.39 33.11 -19.21
C GLY A 138 -0.09 33.89 -17.99
N PHE A 139 0.82 34.56 -17.28
CA PHE A 139 0.48 35.31 -16.07
C PHE A 139 1.51 36.41 -15.80
N ILE A 140 1.06 37.54 -15.29
CA ILE A 140 1.89 38.59 -14.71
C ILE A 140 1.24 39.03 -13.41
N GLY A 141 1.99 39.03 -12.33
CA GLY A 141 1.48 39.43 -11.02
C GLY A 141 2.13 38.70 -9.87
N GLU A 142 1.61 38.87 -8.68
CA GLU A 142 2.05 38.16 -7.52
C GLU A 142 1.40 36.74 -7.45
N ARG A 143 2.24 35.73 -7.26
CA ARG A 143 1.81 34.37 -7.03
C ARG A 143 2.33 33.89 -5.68
N ALA A 144 1.52 33.13 -4.95
CA ALA A 144 1.93 32.47 -3.73
C ALA A 144 3.13 31.55 -4.02
N PHE A 145 4.07 31.49 -3.09
CA PHE A 145 5.28 30.71 -3.22
C PHE A 145 5.68 30.12 -1.86
N PRO A 146 5.94 28.81 -1.76
CA PRO A 146 6.31 28.20 -0.51
C PRO A 146 7.73 28.60 -0.09
N THR A 147 7.88 29.00 1.17
CA THR A 147 9.17 29.18 1.82
C THR A 147 9.79 27.83 2.20
N ASP A 148 11.06 27.81 2.52
CA ASP A 148 11.72 26.58 3.02
C ASP A 148 11.11 26.12 4.35
N LYS A 149 10.61 27.06 5.17
CA LYS A 149 9.86 26.74 6.39
C LYS A 149 8.54 26.05 6.07
N ASP A 150 7.78 26.53 5.11
CA ASP A 150 6.53 25.90 4.67
C ASP A 150 6.79 24.47 4.19
N ILE A 151 7.83 24.30 3.36
CA ILE A 151 8.22 23.00 2.81
C ILE A 151 8.61 22.01 3.93
N THR A 152 9.39 22.47 4.90
CA THR A 152 9.82 21.63 6.03
C THR A 152 8.63 21.21 6.88
N SER A 153 7.76 22.17 7.23
CA SER A 153 6.54 21.88 8.01
C SER A 153 5.59 20.95 7.26
N ALA A 154 5.44 21.12 5.96
CA ALA A 154 4.61 20.28 5.11
C ALA A 154 5.14 18.83 5.04
N LYS A 155 6.46 18.66 4.91
CA LYS A 155 7.08 17.34 4.93
C LYS A 155 6.87 16.61 6.25
N ILE A 156 7.05 17.31 7.38
CA ILE A 156 6.82 16.74 8.72
C ILE A 156 5.37 16.29 8.84
N LYS A 157 4.41 17.16 8.53
CA LYS A 157 2.99 16.86 8.64
C LYS A 157 2.53 15.72 7.73
N LEU A 158 3.06 15.65 6.51
CA LEU A 158 2.79 14.54 5.61
C LEU A 158 3.33 13.21 6.14
N THR A 159 4.56 13.22 6.69
CA THR A 159 5.19 12.04 7.32
C THR A 159 4.37 11.53 8.49
N GLU A 160 3.91 12.43 9.37
CA GLU A 160 3.03 12.09 10.49
C GLU A 160 1.71 11.48 10.02
N THR A 161 1.10 12.07 8.98
CA THR A 161 -0.16 11.57 8.39
C THR A 161 0.01 10.18 7.79
N LEU A 162 1.08 9.94 7.03
CA LEU A 162 1.40 8.63 6.46
C LEU A 162 1.62 7.58 7.55
N SER A 163 2.41 7.92 8.58
CA SER A 163 2.72 7.02 9.69
C SER A 163 1.47 6.67 10.48
N SER A 164 0.64 7.67 10.81
CA SER A 164 -0.63 7.47 11.52
C SER A 164 -1.59 6.59 10.72
N SER A 165 -1.66 6.80 9.41
CA SER A 165 -2.51 6.01 8.53
C SER A 165 -2.08 4.55 8.46
N LEU A 166 -0.77 4.26 8.31
CA LEU A 166 -0.24 2.90 8.32
C LEU A 166 -0.42 2.20 9.68
N ASN A 167 -0.31 2.95 10.79
CA ASN A 167 -0.59 2.41 12.12
C ASN A 167 -2.09 2.09 12.32
N SER A 168 -2.97 2.93 11.77
CA SER A 168 -4.43 2.67 11.84
C SER A 168 -4.82 1.42 11.03
N ASP A 169 -4.19 1.19 9.89
CA ASP A 169 -4.40 -0.01 9.08
C ASP A 169 -4.00 -1.27 9.86
N LEU A 170 -2.93 -1.23 10.67
CA LEU A 170 -2.56 -2.33 11.58
C LEU A 170 -3.64 -2.59 12.64
N ALA A 171 -4.23 -1.54 13.19
CA ALA A 171 -5.27 -1.67 14.22
C ALA A 171 -6.57 -2.29 13.66
N LEU A 172 -6.83 -2.19 12.35
CA LEU A 172 -8.00 -2.78 11.69
C LEU A 172 -7.87 -4.29 11.48
N GLY A 173 -6.70 -4.87 11.60
CA GLY A 173 -6.49 -6.32 11.58
C GLY A 173 -5.15 -6.76 11.02
N ASN A 174 -4.58 -7.77 11.65
CA ASN A 174 -3.42 -8.47 11.12
C ASN A 174 -3.81 -9.31 9.89
N PRO A 175 -2.87 -9.68 9.03
CA PRO A 175 -3.10 -10.68 8.00
C PRO A 175 -3.75 -11.93 8.60
N LYS A 176 -4.77 -12.46 7.91
CA LYS A 176 -5.62 -13.53 8.43
C LYS A 176 -4.79 -14.72 8.92
N GLY A 177 -4.95 -15.09 10.19
CA GLY A 177 -4.24 -16.20 10.82
C GLY A 177 -2.85 -15.89 11.34
N PHE A 178 -2.35 -14.65 11.15
CA PHE A 178 -1.04 -14.24 11.65
C PHE A 178 -1.14 -13.33 12.88
N LYS A 179 -0.21 -13.51 13.79
CA LYS A 179 0.04 -12.65 14.95
C LYS A 179 1.26 -11.78 14.67
N ILE A 180 1.07 -10.48 14.73
CA ILE A 180 2.15 -9.49 14.76
C ILE A 180 2.21 -8.96 16.19
N ILE A 181 3.34 -9.15 16.85
CA ILE A 181 3.55 -8.69 18.23
C ILE A 181 4.11 -7.27 18.26
N ASP A 182 4.00 -6.60 19.40
CA ASP A 182 4.55 -5.26 19.59
C ASP A 182 6.04 -5.23 19.28
N GLY A 183 6.48 -4.21 18.53
CA GLY A 183 7.85 -4.07 18.08
C GLY A 183 8.25 -4.94 16.87
N ALA A 184 7.35 -5.79 16.35
CA ALA A 184 7.61 -6.60 15.16
C ALA A 184 7.22 -5.90 13.85
N SER A 185 7.08 -4.57 13.86
CA SER A 185 6.83 -3.76 12.66
C SER A 185 7.64 -2.48 12.67
N GLU A 186 7.96 -1.99 11.47
CA GLU A 186 8.59 -0.68 11.24
C GLU A 186 7.92 0.06 10.09
N ILE A 187 7.95 1.40 10.14
CA ILE A 187 7.49 2.27 9.06
C ILE A 187 8.69 3.02 8.52
N LYS A 188 8.88 2.96 7.20
CA LYS A 188 9.95 3.65 6.49
C LYS A 188 9.37 4.61 5.47
N ILE A 189 9.82 5.87 5.50
CA ILE A 189 9.54 6.82 4.43
C ILE A 189 10.46 6.50 3.25
N VAL A 190 9.85 6.10 2.13
CA VAL A 190 10.56 5.72 0.91
C VAL A 190 10.97 6.96 0.11
N ARG A 191 10.02 7.91 -0.04
CA ARG A 191 10.23 9.12 -0.84
C ARG A 191 9.32 10.25 -0.39
N ILE A 192 9.85 11.48 -0.43
CA ILE A 192 9.05 12.71 -0.35
C ILE A 192 9.46 13.61 -1.51
N SER A 193 8.49 14.11 -2.27
CA SER A 193 8.71 15.08 -3.33
C SER A 193 7.78 16.29 -3.16
N VAL A 194 8.28 17.47 -3.54
CA VAL A 194 7.57 18.75 -3.38
C VAL A 194 7.39 19.38 -4.75
N ASN A 195 6.15 19.66 -5.12
CA ASN A 195 5.86 20.54 -6.25
C ASN A 195 5.61 21.96 -5.71
N LYS A 196 6.55 22.87 -5.96
CA LYS A 196 6.50 24.26 -5.49
C LYS A 196 5.52 25.13 -6.27
N ALA A 197 4.98 24.65 -7.41
CA ALA A 197 3.93 25.36 -8.14
C ALA A 197 2.66 25.40 -7.29
N THR A 198 2.10 26.61 -7.13
CA THR A 198 0.89 26.81 -6.36
C THR A 198 -0.34 26.82 -7.25
N ASP A 199 -1.43 26.29 -6.71
CA ASP A 199 -2.76 26.37 -7.31
C ASP A 199 -3.38 27.78 -7.19
N SER A 200 -4.60 27.95 -7.68
CA SER A 200 -5.34 29.22 -7.61
C SER A 200 -5.64 29.69 -6.17
N SER A 201 -5.64 28.80 -5.21
CA SER A 201 -5.82 29.08 -3.79
C SER A 201 -4.50 29.38 -3.07
N GLY A 202 -3.37 29.27 -3.77
CA GLY A 202 -2.04 29.50 -3.20
C GLY A 202 -1.45 28.31 -2.47
N ASN A 203 -1.95 27.09 -2.70
CA ASN A 203 -1.42 25.88 -2.11
C ASN A 203 -0.39 25.22 -3.03
N PHE A 204 0.66 24.67 -2.45
CA PHE A 204 1.62 23.77 -3.09
C PHE A 204 1.37 22.33 -2.67
N SER A 205 1.85 21.39 -3.45
CA SER A 205 1.63 19.96 -3.15
C SER A 205 2.90 19.25 -2.70
N VAL A 206 2.73 18.33 -1.73
CA VAL A 206 3.77 17.42 -1.28
C VAL A 206 3.24 16.00 -1.46
N PHE A 207 4.01 15.18 -2.17
CA PHE A 207 3.79 13.75 -2.33
C PHE A 207 4.73 13.00 -1.41
N GLY A 208 4.22 12.01 -0.72
CA GLY A 208 4.99 11.08 0.10
C GLY A 208 4.62 9.65 -0.17
N GLU A 209 5.60 8.80 -0.04
CA GLU A 209 5.51 7.36 -0.17
C GLU A 209 6.18 6.74 1.05
N ALA A 210 5.48 5.86 1.72
CA ALA A 210 5.95 5.12 2.88
C ALA A 210 5.62 3.64 2.72
N GLU A 211 6.38 2.78 3.36
CA GLU A 211 6.09 1.36 3.50
C GLU A 211 6.14 0.96 4.97
N ARG A 212 5.23 0.09 5.36
CA ARG A 212 5.31 -0.65 6.61
C ARG A 212 5.79 -2.05 6.32
N LYS A 213 6.79 -2.50 7.07
CA LYS A 213 7.17 -3.91 7.14
C LYS A 213 6.77 -4.46 8.49
N ALA A 214 6.25 -5.68 8.51
CA ALA A 214 5.92 -6.39 9.72
C ALA A 214 6.30 -7.86 9.57
N ILE A 215 6.73 -8.49 10.68
CA ILE A 215 6.98 -9.92 10.72
C ILE A 215 5.89 -10.53 11.60
N GLY A 216 5.15 -11.47 11.02
CA GLY A 216 4.09 -12.19 11.71
C GLY A 216 4.31 -13.69 11.69
N PHE A 217 3.72 -14.37 12.65
CA PHE A 217 3.74 -15.83 12.77
C PHE A 217 2.35 -16.35 13.10
N LYS A 218 2.13 -17.65 12.88
CA LYS A 218 0.89 -18.32 13.29
C LYS A 218 1.02 -18.74 14.75
N GLU A 219 0.13 -18.23 15.59
CA GLU A 219 0.15 -18.56 17.03
C GLU A 219 -0.10 -20.05 17.27
N GLU A 220 -0.78 -20.73 16.34
CA GLU A 220 -1.00 -22.18 16.38
C GLU A 220 0.31 -22.96 16.27
N ASP A 221 1.25 -22.55 15.42
CA ASP A 221 2.56 -23.21 15.27
C ASP A 221 3.37 -23.08 16.56
N LEU A 222 3.35 -21.89 17.19
CA LEU A 222 3.98 -21.69 18.50
C LEU A 222 3.33 -22.58 19.58
N ARG A 223 1.99 -22.68 19.61
CA ARG A 223 1.27 -23.53 20.55
C ARG A 223 1.63 -25.02 20.35
N GLY A 224 1.73 -25.46 19.09
CA GLY A 224 2.19 -26.81 18.73
C GLY A 224 3.60 -27.10 19.24
N LEU A 225 4.51 -26.17 19.05
CA LEU A 225 5.88 -26.25 19.55
C LEU A 225 5.93 -26.35 21.09
N LEU A 226 5.19 -25.49 21.79
CA LEU A 226 5.12 -25.49 23.25
C LEU A 226 4.51 -26.79 23.79
N LEU A 227 3.50 -27.33 23.10
CA LEU A 227 2.90 -28.61 23.44
C LEU A 227 3.91 -29.74 23.25
N SER A 228 4.61 -29.80 22.14
CA SER A 228 5.64 -30.80 21.88
C SER A 228 6.72 -30.80 22.97
N GLN A 229 7.17 -29.62 23.40
CA GLN A 229 8.14 -29.47 24.49
C GLN A 229 7.55 -29.99 25.82
N ALA A 230 6.30 -29.65 26.13
CA ALA A 230 5.62 -30.17 27.34
C ALA A 230 5.45 -31.68 27.32
N GLN A 231 5.19 -32.27 26.16
CA GLN A 231 5.05 -33.71 25.96
C GLN A 231 6.37 -34.48 26.07
N ASN A 232 7.50 -33.85 25.75
CA ASN A 232 8.83 -34.46 25.99
C ASN A 232 9.08 -34.73 27.47
N ASP A 233 8.60 -33.83 28.36
CA ASP A 233 8.71 -34.02 29.81
C ASP A 233 7.59 -34.90 30.36
N ASN A 234 6.39 -34.82 29.79
CA ASN A 234 5.18 -35.55 30.24
C ASN A 234 4.37 -36.03 29.03
N PRO A 235 4.67 -37.23 28.52
CA PRO A 235 3.96 -37.82 27.37
C PRO A 235 2.43 -37.89 27.55
N GLY A 236 1.68 -37.56 26.48
CA GLY A 236 0.22 -37.60 26.48
C GLY A 236 -0.46 -36.40 27.16
N THR A 237 0.26 -35.31 27.45
CA THR A 237 -0.37 -34.11 27.98
C THR A 237 -0.88 -33.21 26.87
N ILE A 238 -1.94 -32.43 27.19
CA ILE A 238 -2.50 -31.37 26.37
C ILE A 238 -2.67 -30.10 27.22
N PHE A 239 -2.77 -28.94 26.57
CA PHE A 239 -3.15 -27.73 27.28
C PHE A 239 -4.66 -27.66 27.53
N LYS A 240 -5.09 -27.72 28.82
CA LYS A 240 -6.46 -27.37 29.20
C LYS A 240 -6.72 -25.87 29.03
N SER A 241 -5.72 -25.04 29.33
CA SER A 241 -5.71 -23.60 29.06
C SER A 241 -4.28 -23.13 28.83
N ILE A 242 -4.11 -22.13 27.97
CA ILE A 242 -2.82 -21.50 27.72
C ILE A 242 -3.00 -20.02 27.40
N ASN A 243 -2.28 -19.16 28.12
CA ASN A 243 -2.15 -17.73 27.86
C ASN A 243 -0.69 -17.45 27.49
N LEU A 244 -0.50 -16.68 26.42
CA LEU A 244 0.81 -16.30 25.91
C LEU A 244 0.99 -14.79 26.03
N ALA A 245 2.09 -14.36 26.63
CA ALA A 245 2.54 -12.97 26.62
C ALA A 245 3.91 -12.89 25.95
N TYR A 246 4.08 -11.88 25.12
CA TYR A 246 5.26 -11.69 24.26
C TYR A 246 6.10 -10.52 24.77
N LYS A 247 7.42 -10.66 24.78
CA LYS A 247 8.38 -9.67 25.24
C LYS A 247 9.65 -9.69 24.40
N ASP A 248 10.44 -8.61 24.50
CA ASP A 248 11.80 -8.52 23.93
C ASP A 248 11.85 -8.80 22.42
N SER A 249 10.87 -8.26 21.68
CA SER A 249 10.81 -8.39 20.22
C SER A 249 12.06 -7.82 19.54
N LYS A 250 12.69 -8.61 18.68
CA LYS A 250 13.91 -8.27 17.92
C LYS A 250 13.72 -8.69 16.47
N PRO A 251 13.07 -7.85 15.63
CA PRO A 251 12.89 -8.15 14.22
C PRO A 251 14.17 -7.90 13.42
N ASP A 252 14.49 -8.79 12.49
CA ASP A 252 15.44 -8.58 11.40
C ASP A 252 14.67 -8.65 10.08
N PHE A 253 14.23 -7.48 9.59
CA PHE A 253 13.45 -7.38 8.36
C PHE A 253 14.23 -7.76 7.10
N ALA A 254 15.57 -7.75 7.14
CA ALA A 254 16.41 -8.12 6.01
C ALA A 254 16.46 -9.63 5.84
N LYS A 255 16.49 -10.37 6.94
CA LYS A 255 16.48 -11.83 6.95
C LYS A 255 15.09 -12.43 7.04
N GLY A 256 14.07 -11.63 7.42
CA GLY A 256 12.74 -12.12 7.70
C GLY A 256 12.64 -12.89 9.03
N GLU A 257 13.51 -12.60 9.98
CA GLU A 257 13.61 -13.26 11.27
C GLU A 257 13.02 -12.39 12.39
N LEU A 258 12.33 -13.03 13.35
CA LEU A 258 11.79 -12.38 14.52
C LEU A 258 12.17 -13.15 15.77
N GLY A 259 13.11 -12.60 16.55
CA GLY A 259 13.42 -13.11 17.88
C GLY A 259 12.51 -12.47 18.93
N PHE A 260 12.00 -13.26 19.89
CA PHE A 260 11.22 -12.76 21.01
C PHE A 260 11.22 -13.74 22.18
N THR A 261 10.82 -13.25 23.35
CA THR A 261 10.57 -14.05 24.54
C THR A 261 9.09 -14.28 24.70
N VAL A 262 8.67 -15.53 24.90
CA VAL A 262 7.29 -15.88 25.24
C VAL A 262 7.18 -16.27 26.70
N VAL A 263 6.24 -15.67 27.42
CA VAL A 263 5.84 -16.07 28.78
C VAL A 263 4.57 -16.88 28.67
N VAL A 264 4.63 -18.12 29.15
CA VAL A 264 3.53 -19.09 29.08
C VAL A 264 2.91 -19.25 30.47
N ASP A 265 1.62 -18.98 30.60
CA ASP A 265 0.81 -19.34 31.76
C ASP A 265 -0.30 -20.28 31.31
N GLY A 266 -0.28 -21.52 31.81
CA GLY A 266 -1.20 -22.52 31.33
C GLY A 266 -1.38 -23.71 32.30
N ILE A 267 -2.42 -24.48 32.04
CA ILE A 267 -2.73 -25.72 32.77
C ILE A 267 -2.57 -26.87 31.78
N LEU A 268 -1.68 -27.78 32.13
CA LEU A 268 -1.52 -29.05 31.41
C LEU A 268 -2.42 -30.14 32.08
N THR A 269 -3.01 -30.96 31.25
CA THR A 269 -3.76 -32.13 31.66
C THR A 269 -3.38 -33.32 30.79
N GLN A 270 -3.60 -34.54 31.26
CA GLN A 270 -3.49 -35.72 30.40
C GLN A 270 -4.60 -35.73 29.36
N ASP A 271 -4.25 -36.07 28.13
CA ASP A 271 -5.24 -36.32 27.09
C ASP A 271 -5.99 -37.62 27.44
N PHE A 272 -7.24 -37.48 27.88
CA PHE A 272 -8.07 -38.62 28.27
C PHE A 272 -9.14 -38.85 27.20
N ASN A 273 -8.91 -39.90 26.40
CA ASN A 273 -9.90 -40.31 25.41
C ASN A 273 -11.02 -41.11 26.10
N VAL A 274 -12.15 -40.45 26.29
CA VAL A 274 -13.34 -41.00 26.94
C VAL A 274 -13.86 -42.25 26.23
N ASP A 275 -13.85 -42.27 24.91
CA ASP A 275 -14.42 -43.38 24.14
C ASP A 275 -13.50 -44.63 24.19
N ASP A 276 -12.19 -44.43 24.09
CA ASP A 276 -11.20 -45.51 24.28
C ASP A 276 -11.25 -46.07 25.71
N PHE A 277 -11.40 -45.18 26.68
CA PHE A 277 -11.57 -45.62 28.07
C PHE A 277 -12.86 -46.38 28.26
N LYS A 278 -14.01 -45.92 27.75
CA LYS A 278 -15.28 -46.66 27.80
C LYS A 278 -15.13 -48.06 27.19
N ALA A 279 -14.51 -48.13 25.99
CA ALA A 279 -14.29 -49.39 25.31
C ALA A 279 -13.49 -50.42 26.18
N LYS A 280 -12.50 -49.91 26.93
CA LYS A 280 -11.66 -50.75 27.81
C LYS A 280 -12.36 -51.23 29.08
N ILE A 281 -13.41 -50.58 29.54
CA ILE A 281 -14.13 -50.94 30.75
C ILE A 281 -15.44 -51.66 30.51
N LEU A 282 -15.89 -51.86 29.27
CA LEU A 282 -17.12 -52.59 28.93
C LEU A 282 -17.12 -54.01 29.54
N SER A 283 -18.24 -54.43 30.09
CA SER A 283 -18.46 -55.77 30.65
C SER A 283 -17.45 -56.19 31.72
N ARG A 284 -16.66 -55.30 32.30
CA ARG A 284 -15.76 -55.60 33.42
C ARG A 284 -16.51 -55.53 34.74
N SER A 285 -16.04 -56.31 35.70
CA SER A 285 -16.52 -56.21 37.08
C SER A 285 -16.16 -54.84 37.68
N ILE A 286 -16.85 -54.42 38.74
CA ILE A 286 -16.56 -53.18 39.46
C ILE A 286 -15.13 -53.19 40.00
N GLU A 287 -14.66 -54.34 40.51
CA GLU A 287 -13.31 -54.46 41.08
C GLU A 287 -12.23 -54.38 40.07
N GLU A 288 -12.37 -55.01 38.91
CA GLU A 288 -11.44 -54.88 37.78
C GLU A 288 -11.42 -53.47 37.25
N THR A 289 -12.58 -52.83 37.17
CA THR A 289 -12.65 -51.42 36.73
C THR A 289 -11.95 -50.48 37.70
N ARG A 290 -12.14 -50.64 38.99
CA ARG A 290 -11.45 -49.88 40.04
C ARG A 290 -9.94 -50.09 40.01
N SER A 291 -9.48 -51.32 39.79
CA SER A 291 -8.07 -51.64 39.65
C SER A 291 -7.47 -51.00 38.43
N PHE A 292 -8.16 -51.10 37.29
CA PHE A 292 -7.76 -50.47 36.03
C PHE A 292 -7.67 -48.92 36.15
N ILE A 293 -8.64 -48.31 36.82
CA ILE A 293 -8.65 -46.85 37.06
C ILE A 293 -7.45 -46.41 37.93
N LYS A 294 -7.07 -47.21 38.96
CA LYS A 294 -5.92 -46.91 39.82
C LYS A 294 -4.57 -46.97 39.09
N GLU A 295 -4.49 -47.72 38.00
CA GLU A 295 -3.29 -47.83 37.17
C GLU A 295 -3.13 -46.68 36.19
N LEU A 296 -4.18 -45.87 36.00
CA LEU A 296 -4.13 -44.73 35.11
C LEU A 296 -3.24 -43.59 35.66
N LYS A 297 -2.17 -43.30 34.93
CA LYS A 297 -1.26 -42.19 35.29
C LYS A 297 -1.99 -40.84 35.17
N GLY A 298 -1.81 -39.98 36.17
CA GLY A 298 -2.32 -38.61 36.16
C GLY A 298 -3.73 -38.45 36.75
N LEU A 299 -4.41 -39.53 37.12
CA LEU A 299 -5.70 -39.47 37.80
C LEU A 299 -5.50 -39.26 39.31
N LYS A 300 -6.14 -38.24 39.88
CA LYS A 300 -6.05 -37.96 41.33
C LYS A 300 -7.05 -38.74 42.13
N ASP A 301 -8.27 -38.86 41.63
CA ASP A 301 -9.36 -39.59 42.28
C ASP A 301 -10.39 -40.01 41.23
N ALA A 302 -11.10 -41.11 41.48
CA ALA A 302 -12.21 -41.52 40.63
C ALA A 302 -13.25 -42.28 41.46
N LYS A 303 -14.52 -41.98 41.23
CA LYS A 303 -15.65 -42.64 41.83
C LYS A 303 -16.41 -43.43 40.77
N VAL A 304 -16.56 -44.75 41.00
CA VAL A 304 -17.37 -45.62 40.17
C VAL A 304 -18.66 -45.93 40.91
N SER A 305 -19.81 -45.68 40.28
CA SER A 305 -21.13 -46.01 40.80
C SER A 305 -21.95 -46.72 39.72
N LEU A 306 -22.64 -47.76 40.10
CA LEU A 306 -23.59 -48.49 39.25
C LEU A 306 -25.01 -48.25 39.74
N TRP A 307 -25.92 -48.16 38.76
CA TRP A 307 -27.34 -48.19 39.09
C TRP A 307 -28.06 -49.14 38.13
N PRO A 308 -28.86 -50.13 38.62
CA PRO A 308 -29.09 -50.42 40.05
C PRO A 308 -27.85 -51.01 40.78
N THR A 309 -27.74 -50.73 42.06
CA THR A 309 -26.55 -51.09 42.93
C THR A 309 -26.19 -52.55 43.05
N TRP A 310 -27.09 -53.47 42.65
CA TRP A 310 -26.86 -54.94 42.70
C TRP A 310 -26.20 -55.47 41.42
N LEU A 311 -25.93 -54.62 40.39
CA LEU A 311 -25.18 -55.05 39.22
C LEU A 311 -23.70 -55.23 39.58
N GLY A 312 -23.16 -56.44 39.31
CA GLY A 312 -21.76 -56.79 39.58
C GLY A 312 -20.80 -56.30 38.46
N GLU A 313 -21.34 -56.06 37.28
CA GLU A 313 -20.55 -55.73 36.06
C GLU A 313 -21.04 -54.46 35.34
N LEU A 314 -20.16 -53.81 34.64
CA LEU A 314 -20.50 -52.68 33.82
C LEU A 314 -21.28 -53.10 32.55
N PRO A 315 -22.12 -52.20 31.99
CA PRO A 315 -22.85 -52.47 30.76
C PRO A 315 -21.93 -52.79 29.59
N SER A 316 -22.37 -53.68 28.69
CA SER A 316 -21.71 -53.92 27.40
C SER A 316 -21.96 -52.85 26.36
N ASN A 317 -22.96 -51.98 26.59
CA ASN A 317 -23.27 -50.84 25.72
C ASN A 317 -22.58 -49.58 26.27
N PRO A 318 -21.65 -48.95 25.49
CA PRO A 318 -20.91 -47.73 25.91
C PRO A 318 -21.81 -46.52 26.17
N GLU A 319 -22.98 -46.44 25.54
CA GLU A 319 -23.93 -45.34 25.75
C GLU A 319 -24.56 -45.30 27.15
N LYS A 320 -24.56 -46.46 27.82
CA LYS A 320 -25.03 -46.57 29.22
C LYS A 320 -23.97 -46.17 30.24
N ILE A 321 -22.74 -45.87 29.79
CA ILE A 321 -21.65 -45.44 30.67
C ILE A 321 -21.50 -43.96 30.56
N LYS A 322 -21.76 -43.23 31.65
CA LYS A 322 -21.54 -41.76 31.74
C LYS A 322 -20.23 -41.53 32.49
N ILE A 323 -19.35 -40.78 31.86
CA ILE A 323 -18.08 -40.34 32.44
C ILE A 323 -18.14 -38.81 32.58
N THR A 324 -17.75 -38.31 33.75
CA THR A 324 -17.59 -36.88 34.02
C THR A 324 -16.14 -36.67 34.44
N ILE A 325 -15.48 -35.70 33.85
CA ILE A 325 -14.10 -35.32 34.14
C ILE A 325 -14.15 -33.88 34.68
N ASP A 326 -13.62 -33.68 35.89
CA ASP A 326 -13.56 -32.39 36.60
C ASP A 326 -12.19 -31.73 36.47
#